data_004bfeadf66ebef4ac516b83983cefbf
#
_entry.id   004bfeadf66ebef4ac516b83983cefbf
#
_cell.length_a   1.000
_cell.length_b   1.000
_cell.length_c   1.000
_cell.angle_alpha   90.00
_cell.angle_beta   90.00
_cell.angle_gamma   90.00
#
_symmetry.space_group_name_H-M   'P 1'
#
loop_
_entity.id
_entity.type
_entity.pdbx_description
1 polymer ?
#
loop_
_entity_poly.entity_id
_entity_poly.type
_entity_poly.pdbx_seq_one_letter_code
_entity_poly.pdbx_strand_id
1 'polypeptide(L)'
;MKKIQNIQIPGRHGKDILADLFFQANGTKKEVVIFCHGYKGYKDWGAWSLVAEEFARQGFFFVKMNFSHNGGTIEQPIDFPDLEAFGENNFIKELDDLETVMDWLSAGGNYEREMDLNQLTFIGHSRGGGIVLLKAHEDNRAKKVVTWAGVSDFASRFPEGEVLAQWKKSGVAYVQNGRTKQEIPQYFQFFTTFKENEERLTIKTAVSNLKIPFLIVHGDQDETVGMAEAQSLKSWNDNALLRFIAGANHTFGSSQPWNANSLPKHLNAAVEETLNFLRV
;
A
#
# COMPACT_ATOMS: atom_id res chain seq x y z
N MET A 1 -2.23 -2.63 -24.46
CA MET A 1 -1.92 -2.75 -23.01
C MET A 1 -1.95 -4.21 -22.63
N LYS A 2 -0.92 -4.70 -21.95
CA LYS A 2 -0.84 -6.05 -21.38
C LYS A 2 -1.27 -6.01 -19.92
N LYS A 3 -2.08 -6.97 -19.51
CA LYS A 3 -2.53 -7.20 -18.14
C LYS A 3 -2.21 -8.65 -17.79
N ILE A 4 -1.49 -8.86 -16.70
CA ILE A 4 -1.17 -10.18 -16.18
C ILE A 4 -1.62 -10.17 -14.73
N GLN A 5 -2.51 -11.07 -14.36
CA GLN A 5 -3.18 -11.03 -13.08
C GLN A 5 -2.88 -12.29 -12.26
N ASN A 6 -2.91 -12.12 -10.93
CA ASN A 6 -2.76 -13.18 -9.95
C ASN A 6 -1.46 -14.00 -10.11
N ILE A 7 -0.35 -13.29 -10.39
CA ILE A 7 0.98 -13.90 -10.33
C ILE A 7 1.24 -14.28 -8.88
N GLN A 8 1.56 -15.55 -8.65
CA GLN A 8 1.98 -16.04 -7.34
C GLN A 8 3.49 -15.84 -7.18
N ILE A 9 3.87 -15.05 -6.20
CA ILE A 9 5.28 -14.83 -5.82
C ILE A 9 5.45 -15.47 -4.43
N PRO A 10 6.32 -16.48 -4.28
CA PRO A 10 6.53 -17.11 -2.99
C PRO A 10 6.98 -16.10 -1.93
N GLY A 11 6.16 -15.90 -0.89
CA GLY A 11 6.48 -15.01 0.22
C GLY A 11 7.39 -15.68 1.24
N ARG A 12 8.12 -14.88 2.02
CA ARG A 12 9.09 -15.36 3.02
C ARG A 12 8.43 -16.04 4.23
N HIS A 13 7.12 -15.84 4.42
CA HIS A 13 6.37 -16.28 5.60
C HIS A 13 5.37 -17.40 5.30
N GLY A 14 5.63 -18.22 4.26
CA GLY A 14 4.87 -19.43 3.94
C GLY A 14 3.53 -19.19 3.22
N LYS A 15 3.23 -17.96 2.84
CA LYS A 15 2.08 -17.60 2.01
C LYS A 15 2.56 -16.85 0.77
N ASP A 16 1.87 -17.03 -0.36
CA ASP A 16 2.18 -16.34 -1.59
C ASP A 16 1.68 -14.89 -1.58
N ILE A 17 2.49 -14.03 -2.20
CA ILE A 17 2.10 -12.67 -2.57
C ILE A 17 1.41 -12.76 -3.92
N LEU A 18 0.24 -12.15 -4.07
CA LEU A 18 -0.45 -12.08 -5.36
C LEU A 18 -0.18 -10.73 -6.02
N ALA A 19 0.33 -10.73 -7.23
CA ALA A 19 0.64 -9.50 -7.95
C ALA A 19 -0.05 -9.46 -9.32
N ASP A 20 -0.42 -8.24 -9.74
CA ASP A 20 -0.89 -7.95 -11.09
C ASP A 20 0.05 -6.95 -11.77
N LEU A 21 0.31 -7.16 -13.06
CA LEU A 21 1.14 -6.29 -13.90
C LEU A 21 0.30 -5.65 -14.99
N PHE A 22 0.47 -4.33 -15.15
CA PHE A 22 -0.18 -3.53 -16.19
C PHE A 22 0.87 -2.67 -16.91
N PHE A 23 1.00 -2.83 -18.23
CA PHE A 23 1.97 -2.06 -19.02
C PHE A 23 1.67 -2.08 -20.50
N GLN A 24 2.27 -1.16 -21.28
CA GLN A 24 2.30 -1.21 -22.74
C GLN A 24 3.45 -2.13 -23.17
N ALA A 25 3.10 -3.31 -23.74
CA ALA A 25 4.09 -4.28 -24.21
C ALA A 25 4.63 -3.86 -25.57
N ASN A 26 5.68 -3.04 -25.59
CA ASN A 26 6.30 -2.51 -26.79
C ASN A 26 7.83 -2.65 -26.82
N GLY A 27 8.40 -3.37 -25.85
CA GLY A 27 9.86 -3.59 -25.74
C GLY A 27 10.66 -2.37 -25.28
N THR A 28 9.99 -1.29 -24.86
CA THR A 28 10.66 -0.11 -24.31
C THR A 28 10.59 -0.15 -22.79
N LYS A 29 11.72 0.06 -22.12
CA LYS A 29 11.78 0.11 -20.64
C LYS A 29 10.93 1.26 -20.10
N LYS A 30 10.16 0.97 -19.06
CA LYS A 30 9.24 1.89 -18.38
C LYS A 30 9.60 2.02 -16.92
N GLU A 31 9.44 3.22 -16.35
CA GLU A 31 9.49 3.41 -14.90
C GLU A 31 8.51 2.47 -14.21
N VAL A 32 8.97 1.84 -13.13
CA VAL A 32 8.20 0.86 -12.38
C VAL A 32 7.48 1.54 -11.22
N VAL A 33 6.19 1.28 -11.08
CA VAL A 33 5.37 1.72 -9.95
C VAL A 33 4.85 0.51 -9.21
N ILE A 34 5.14 0.38 -7.91
CA ILE A 34 4.56 -0.65 -7.05
C ILE A 34 3.52 0.01 -6.13
N PHE A 35 2.30 -0.50 -6.16
CA PHE A 35 1.18 -0.04 -5.35
C PHE A 35 0.89 -1.02 -4.20
N CYS A 36 0.86 -0.48 -2.97
CA CYS A 36 0.55 -1.18 -1.72
C CYS A 36 -0.78 -0.69 -1.15
N HIS A 37 -1.72 -1.61 -0.94
CA HIS A 37 -3.03 -1.33 -0.33
C HIS A 37 -2.96 -1.11 1.18
N GLY A 38 -4.05 -0.59 1.77
CA GLY A 38 -4.18 -0.38 3.21
C GLY A 38 -4.75 -1.57 3.98
N TYR A 39 -5.02 -1.33 5.26
CA TYR A 39 -5.67 -2.31 6.16
C TYR A 39 -7.06 -2.70 5.65
N LYS A 40 -7.38 -3.97 5.71
CA LYS A 40 -8.59 -4.56 5.10
C LYS A 40 -8.75 -4.24 3.61
N GLY A 41 -7.62 -3.97 2.94
CA GLY A 41 -7.56 -3.75 1.51
C GLY A 41 -7.03 -4.98 0.76
N TYR A 42 -7.11 -4.90 -0.54
CA TYR A 42 -6.53 -5.86 -1.48
C TYR A 42 -6.30 -5.17 -2.84
N LYS A 43 -5.47 -5.78 -3.68
CA LYS A 43 -5.05 -5.21 -4.97
C LYS A 43 -6.20 -4.87 -5.93
N ASP A 44 -7.35 -5.56 -5.79
CA ASP A 44 -8.53 -5.39 -6.65
C ASP A 44 -9.66 -4.62 -5.95
N TRP A 45 -9.39 -3.96 -4.83
CA TRP A 45 -10.38 -3.19 -4.11
C TRP A 45 -10.80 -1.94 -4.91
N GLY A 46 -12.11 -1.74 -5.07
CA GLY A 46 -12.65 -0.55 -5.70
C GLY A 46 -12.12 -0.31 -7.13
N ALA A 47 -11.61 0.88 -7.36
CA ALA A 47 -11.13 1.32 -8.67
C ALA A 47 -9.62 1.12 -8.91
N TRP A 48 -8.90 0.35 -8.08
CA TRP A 48 -7.43 0.20 -8.22
C TRP A 48 -7.00 -0.40 -9.55
N SER A 49 -7.84 -1.25 -10.18
CA SER A 49 -7.55 -1.77 -11.52
C SER A 49 -7.62 -0.68 -12.60
N LEU A 50 -8.54 0.28 -12.48
CA LEU A 50 -8.60 1.45 -13.39
C LEU A 50 -7.41 2.39 -13.17
N VAL A 51 -6.93 2.53 -11.93
CA VAL A 51 -5.69 3.25 -11.64
C VAL A 51 -4.52 2.59 -12.36
N ALA A 52 -4.34 1.28 -12.21
CA ALA A 52 -3.27 0.53 -12.87
C ALA A 52 -3.32 0.67 -14.40
N GLU A 53 -4.51 0.66 -14.98
CA GLU A 53 -4.72 0.89 -16.40
C GLU A 53 -4.33 2.29 -16.83
N GLU A 54 -4.64 3.32 -16.02
CA GLU A 54 -4.27 4.69 -16.32
C GLU A 54 -2.74 4.86 -16.31
N PHE A 55 -2.05 4.38 -15.26
CA PHE A 55 -0.58 4.42 -15.22
C PHE A 55 0.03 3.68 -16.41
N ALA A 56 -0.49 2.51 -16.78
CA ALA A 56 -0.02 1.78 -17.96
C ALA A 56 -0.25 2.54 -19.27
N ARG A 57 -1.36 3.27 -19.43
CA ARG A 57 -1.62 4.15 -20.57
C ARG A 57 -0.63 5.32 -20.64
N GLN A 58 -0.22 5.82 -19.47
CA GLN A 58 0.74 6.92 -19.34
C GLN A 58 2.20 6.47 -19.47
N GLY A 59 2.44 5.17 -19.77
CA GLY A 59 3.77 4.66 -20.08
C GLY A 59 4.54 4.08 -18.90
N PHE A 60 3.89 3.81 -17.77
CA PHE A 60 4.49 3.15 -16.62
C PHE A 60 4.32 1.61 -16.66
N PHE A 61 5.20 0.91 -15.97
CA PHE A 61 5.04 -0.49 -15.62
C PHE A 61 4.46 -0.55 -14.21
N PHE A 62 3.14 -0.79 -14.11
CA PHE A 62 2.44 -0.74 -12.84
C PHE A 62 2.24 -2.13 -12.25
N VAL A 63 2.61 -2.27 -10.99
CA VAL A 63 2.48 -3.49 -10.18
C VAL A 63 1.56 -3.18 -9.01
N LYS A 64 0.45 -3.90 -8.88
CA LYS A 64 -0.36 -3.89 -7.65
C LYS A 64 -0.31 -5.25 -7.00
N MET A 65 -0.23 -5.30 -5.68
CA MET A 65 -0.02 -6.55 -4.94
C MET A 65 -0.98 -6.70 -3.78
N ASN A 66 -1.33 -7.95 -3.46
CA ASN A 66 -1.81 -8.33 -2.13
C ASN A 66 -0.61 -8.69 -1.28
N PHE A 67 -0.54 -8.17 -0.05
CA PHE A 67 0.37 -8.71 0.93
C PHE A 67 0.03 -10.19 1.21
N SER A 68 1.04 -11.01 1.45
CA SER A 68 0.89 -12.48 1.60
C SER A 68 -0.11 -12.89 2.68
N HIS A 69 -0.25 -12.06 3.72
CA HIS A 69 -1.14 -12.29 4.84
C HIS A 69 -2.34 -11.33 4.87
N ASN A 70 -2.73 -10.76 3.71
CA ASN A 70 -3.93 -9.91 3.69
C ASN A 70 -5.26 -10.67 3.81
N GLY A 71 -5.22 -12.00 3.77
CA GLY A 71 -6.38 -12.87 3.86
C GLY A 71 -7.02 -13.27 2.52
N GLY A 72 -6.51 -12.77 1.38
CA GLY A 72 -6.89 -13.21 0.04
C GLY A 72 -6.18 -14.51 -0.36
N THR A 73 -6.78 -15.29 -1.25
CA THR A 73 -6.16 -16.50 -1.86
C THR A 73 -6.13 -16.39 -3.38
N ILE A 74 -5.45 -17.31 -4.06
CA ILE A 74 -5.43 -17.34 -5.52
C ILE A 74 -6.82 -17.60 -6.11
N GLU A 75 -7.64 -18.42 -5.44
CA GLU A 75 -8.99 -18.75 -5.85
C GLU A 75 -9.96 -17.58 -5.59
N GLN A 76 -9.69 -16.82 -4.52
CA GLN A 76 -10.49 -15.66 -4.13
C GLN A 76 -9.55 -14.52 -3.66
N PRO A 77 -8.98 -13.75 -4.61
CA PRO A 77 -8.03 -12.68 -4.29
C PRO A 77 -8.69 -11.39 -3.74
N ILE A 78 -10.01 -11.38 -3.67
CA ILE A 78 -10.83 -10.31 -3.08
C ILE A 78 -11.43 -10.77 -1.76
N ASP A 79 -11.66 -9.83 -0.84
CA ASP A 79 -12.11 -10.11 0.52
C ASP A 79 -11.10 -10.95 1.33
N PHE A 80 -11.55 -11.69 2.33
CA PHE A 80 -10.67 -12.33 3.31
C PHE A 80 -11.10 -13.77 3.57
N PRO A 81 -10.96 -14.68 2.57
CA PRO A 81 -11.30 -16.09 2.76
C PRO A 81 -10.34 -16.82 3.72
N ASP A 82 -9.08 -16.41 3.80
CA ASP A 82 -8.07 -16.96 4.72
C ASP A 82 -7.94 -16.06 5.96
N LEU A 83 -8.85 -16.26 6.92
CA LEU A 83 -8.86 -15.49 8.17
C LEU A 83 -7.65 -15.78 9.05
N GLU A 84 -7.08 -16.99 8.96
CA GLU A 84 -5.87 -17.34 9.70
C GLU A 84 -4.69 -16.51 9.22
N ALA A 85 -4.46 -16.43 7.90
CA ALA A 85 -3.45 -15.58 7.33
C ALA A 85 -3.67 -14.10 7.73
N PHE A 86 -4.92 -13.62 7.69
CA PHE A 86 -5.22 -12.26 8.09
C PHE A 86 -4.86 -11.98 9.55
N GLY A 87 -5.20 -12.91 10.46
CA GLY A 87 -4.88 -12.81 11.89
C GLY A 87 -3.38 -12.82 12.17
N GLU A 88 -2.63 -13.56 11.37
CA GLU A 88 -1.17 -13.68 11.44
C GLU A 88 -0.42 -12.53 10.74
N ASN A 89 -1.12 -11.60 10.09
CA ASN A 89 -0.47 -10.45 9.43
C ASN A 89 0.21 -9.53 10.46
N ASN A 90 1.29 -8.86 10.03
CA ASN A 90 1.94 -7.79 10.77
C ASN A 90 2.78 -6.90 9.84
N PHE A 91 3.25 -5.76 10.34
CA PHE A 91 4.01 -4.79 9.54
C PHE A 91 5.33 -5.32 9.00
N ILE A 92 5.99 -6.24 9.72
CA ILE A 92 7.26 -6.85 9.27
C ILE A 92 7.00 -7.74 8.06
N LYS A 93 5.94 -8.55 8.08
CA LYS A 93 5.54 -9.35 6.92
C LYS A 93 5.21 -8.46 5.70
N GLU A 94 4.50 -7.35 5.91
CA GLU A 94 4.18 -6.41 4.82
C GLU A 94 5.45 -5.75 4.23
N LEU A 95 6.46 -5.42 5.06
CA LEU A 95 7.76 -4.91 4.61
C LEU A 95 8.56 -5.98 3.84
N ASP A 96 8.58 -7.20 4.34
CA ASP A 96 9.29 -8.32 3.70
C ASP A 96 8.62 -8.72 2.38
N ASP A 97 7.29 -8.64 2.29
CA ASP A 97 6.55 -8.88 1.06
C ASP A 97 6.87 -7.86 -0.02
N LEU A 98 6.92 -6.57 0.34
CA LEU A 98 7.30 -5.53 -0.62
C LEU A 98 8.72 -5.73 -1.12
N GLU A 99 9.66 -6.08 -0.25
CA GLU A 99 11.03 -6.42 -0.63
C GLU A 99 11.07 -7.65 -1.55
N THR A 100 10.29 -8.69 -1.23
CA THR A 100 10.19 -9.91 -2.05
C THR A 100 9.68 -9.60 -3.46
N VAL A 101 8.70 -8.70 -3.62
CA VAL A 101 8.23 -8.27 -4.94
C VAL A 101 9.33 -7.51 -5.68
N MET A 102 10.08 -6.64 -5.01
CA MET A 102 11.22 -5.93 -5.64
C MET A 102 12.31 -6.91 -6.10
N ASP A 103 12.64 -7.92 -5.27
CA ASP A 103 13.61 -8.97 -5.61
C ASP A 103 13.13 -9.80 -6.80
N TRP A 104 11.85 -10.17 -6.82
CA TRP A 104 11.24 -10.90 -7.94
C TRP A 104 11.28 -10.10 -9.24
N LEU A 105 10.97 -8.79 -9.21
CA LEU A 105 11.10 -7.91 -10.36
C LEU A 105 12.57 -7.80 -10.81
N SER A 106 13.51 -7.73 -9.86
CA SER A 106 14.95 -7.61 -10.13
C SER A 106 15.53 -8.88 -10.76
N ALA A 107 14.95 -10.05 -10.52
CA ALA A 107 15.29 -11.28 -11.19
C ALA A 107 14.96 -11.27 -12.71
N GLY A 108 14.26 -10.24 -13.18
CA GLY A 108 14.00 -9.90 -14.58
C GLY A 108 12.97 -10.78 -15.28
N GLY A 109 13.29 -12.01 -15.51
CA GLY A 109 12.40 -12.96 -16.17
C GLY A 109 11.86 -12.45 -17.52
N ASN A 110 10.57 -12.71 -17.79
CA ASN A 110 9.92 -12.38 -19.05
C ASN A 110 9.68 -10.87 -19.30
N TYR A 111 9.95 -10.00 -18.30
CA TYR A 111 9.58 -8.58 -18.34
C TYR A 111 10.77 -7.63 -18.32
N GLU A 112 12.00 -8.14 -18.28
CA GLU A 112 13.23 -7.34 -18.16
C GLU A 112 13.32 -6.22 -19.21
N ARG A 113 12.84 -6.46 -20.45
CA ARG A 113 12.85 -5.48 -21.53
C ARG A 113 11.78 -4.40 -21.40
N GLU A 114 10.83 -4.57 -20.48
CA GLU A 114 9.70 -3.68 -20.27
C GLU A 114 9.87 -2.80 -19.02
N MET A 115 10.83 -3.11 -18.12
CA MET A 115 11.02 -2.45 -16.83
C MET A 115 12.33 -1.68 -16.76
N ASP A 116 12.28 -0.46 -16.23
CA ASP A 116 13.45 0.27 -15.75
C ASP A 116 13.44 0.31 -14.22
N LEU A 117 14.14 -0.64 -13.61
CA LEU A 117 14.24 -0.75 -12.15
C LEU A 117 15.13 0.34 -11.52
N ASN A 118 15.88 1.11 -12.32
CA ASN A 118 16.57 2.31 -11.83
C ASN A 118 15.60 3.47 -11.58
N GLN A 119 14.33 3.34 -12.00
CA GLN A 119 13.27 4.30 -11.82
C GLN A 119 12.07 3.62 -11.11
N LEU A 120 12.29 3.19 -9.86
CA LEU A 120 11.29 2.50 -9.05
C LEU A 120 10.59 3.49 -8.13
N THR A 121 9.28 3.57 -8.24
CA THR A 121 8.40 4.38 -7.39
C THR A 121 7.49 3.49 -6.54
N PHE A 122 7.31 3.84 -5.29
CA PHE A 122 6.27 3.27 -4.44
C PHE A 122 5.08 4.20 -4.34
N ILE A 123 3.88 3.63 -4.41
CA ILE A 123 2.62 4.30 -4.03
C ILE A 123 1.97 3.46 -2.93
N GLY A 124 1.66 4.06 -1.79
CA GLY A 124 0.98 3.38 -0.69
C GLY A 124 -0.29 4.09 -0.27
N HIS A 125 -1.40 3.35 -0.17
CA HIS A 125 -2.66 3.86 0.34
C HIS A 125 -2.84 3.52 1.83
N SER A 126 -3.23 4.50 2.64
CA SER A 126 -3.57 4.29 4.05
C SER A 126 -2.40 3.66 4.84
N ARG A 127 -2.59 2.48 5.48
CA ARG A 127 -1.52 1.68 6.11
C ARG A 127 -0.36 1.42 5.14
N GLY A 128 -0.68 1.07 3.88
CA GLY A 128 0.33 0.88 2.84
C GLY A 128 1.21 2.10 2.62
N GLY A 129 0.70 3.32 2.90
CA GLY A 129 1.48 4.56 2.91
C GLY A 129 2.62 4.52 3.93
N GLY A 130 2.34 4.06 5.17
CA GLY A 130 3.38 3.85 6.17
C GLY A 130 4.41 2.80 5.76
N ILE A 131 3.95 1.67 5.20
CA ILE A 131 4.82 0.59 4.72
C ILE A 131 5.79 1.08 3.64
N VAL A 132 5.29 1.79 2.63
CA VAL A 132 6.15 2.28 1.54
C VAL A 132 7.14 3.35 2.00
N LEU A 133 6.79 4.17 3.01
CA LEU A 133 7.71 5.15 3.60
C LEU A 133 8.87 4.47 4.35
N LEU A 134 8.55 3.46 5.16
CA LEU A 134 9.57 2.66 5.85
C LEU A 134 10.47 1.94 4.85
N LYS A 135 9.90 1.26 3.85
CA LYS A 135 10.69 0.56 2.83
C LYS A 135 11.51 1.51 1.98
N ALA A 136 11.02 2.68 1.61
CA ALA A 136 11.77 3.67 0.86
C ALA A 136 12.95 4.27 1.64
N HIS A 137 12.87 4.26 2.97
CA HIS A 137 13.98 4.65 3.84
C HIS A 137 15.03 3.53 3.96
N GLU A 138 14.61 2.27 4.01
CA GLU A 138 15.48 1.10 4.19
C GLU A 138 16.17 0.67 2.89
N ASP A 139 15.54 0.88 1.74
CA ASP A 139 15.95 0.29 0.46
C ASP A 139 16.20 1.38 -0.60
N ASN A 140 17.44 1.51 -1.02
CA ASN A 140 17.90 2.53 -1.96
C ASN A 140 17.45 2.28 -3.43
N ARG A 141 16.82 1.15 -3.71
CA ARG A 141 16.19 0.89 -5.01
C ARG A 141 15.00 1.81 -5.27
N ALA A 142 14.29 2.23 -4.22
CA ALA A 142 13.24 3.25 -4.34
C ALA A 142 13.85 4.59 -4.78
N LYS A 143 13.25 5.22 -5.80
CA LYS A 143 13.69 6.52 -6.34
C LYS A 143 12.68 7.63 -6.07
N LYS A 144 11.41 7.31 -5.93
CA LYS A 144 10.34 8.23 -5.56
C LYS A 144 9.36 7.47 -4.63
N VAL A 145 8.68 8.19 -3.75
CA VAL A 145 7.62 7.61 -2.93
C VAL A 145 6.40 8.54 -2.91
N VAL A 146 5.22 7.94 -2.91
CA VAL A 146 3.93 8.63 -2.87
C VAL A 146 3.04 7.99 -1.82
N THR A 147 2.40 8.79 -0.99
CA THR A 147 1.34 8.32 -0.10
C THR A 147 -0.01 8.88 -0.52
N TRP A 148 -1.01 8.00 -0.58
CA TRP A 148 -2.42 8.34 -0.77
C TRP A 148 -3.17 8.09 0.54
N ALA A 149 -3.66 9.16 1.18
CA ALA A 149 -4.32 9.08 2.49
C ALA A 149 -3.49 8.27 3.51
N GLY A 150 -2.15 8.45 3.46
CA GLY A 150 -1.19 7.64 4.20
C GLY A 150 -1.17 7.98 5.69
N VAL A 151 -0.91 6.96 6.51
CA VAL A 151 -0.74 7.11 7.95
C VAL A 151 0.65 7.66 8.29
N SER A 152 0.74 8.47 9.35
CA SER A 152 2.00 9.01 9.85
C SER A 152 2.54 8.24 11.06
N ASP A 153 1.70 7.39 11.67
CA ASP A 153 2.06 6.64 12.86
C ASP A 153 1.31 5.31 12.94
N PHE A 154 2.00 4.27 13.39
CA PHE A 154 1.41 2.97 13.66
C PHE A 154 1.07 2.77 15.14
N ALA A 155 1.84 3.40 16.05
CA ALA A 155 1.68 3.19 17.49
C ALA A 155 0.32 3.65 18.01
N SER A 156 -0.14 4.83 17.59
CA SER A 156 -1.42 5.42 18.01
C SER A 156 -2.65 4.64 17.55
N ARG A 157 -2.47 3.63 16.70
CA ARG A 157 -3.57 2.78 16.20
C ARG A 157 -3.80 1.53 17.03
N PHE A 158 -2.96 1.29 18.04
CA PHE A 158 -3.17 0.22 19.00
C PHE A 158 -4.05 0.72 20.16
N PRO A 159 -4.92 -0.15 20.70
CA PRO A 159 -5.66 0.18 21.90
C PRO A 159 -4.72 0.26 23.11
N GLU A 160 -5.16 0.95 24.14
CA GLU A 160 -4.46 1.09 25.43
C GLU A 160 -5.29 0.54 26.59
N GLY A 161 -4.69 0.50 27.78
CA GLY A 161 -5.38 0.18 29.04
C GLY A 161 -6.04 -1.19 29.03
N GLU A 162 -7.29 -1.23 29.46
CA GLU A 162 -8.06 -2.48 29.63
C GLU A 162 -8.30 -3.22 28.31
N VAL A 163 -8.50 -2.49 27.20
CA VAL A 163 -8.73 -3.09 25.89
C VAL A 163 -7.49 -3.85 25.41
N LEU A 164 -6.30 -3.27 25.59
CA LEU A 164 -5.04 -3.95 25.28
C LEU A 164 -4.81 -5.15 26.19
N ALA A 165 -5.08 -5.02 27.49
CA ALA A 165 -4.96 -6.11 28.45
C ALA A 165 -5.89 -7.28 28.10
N GLN A 166 -7.12 -6.98 27.71
CA GLN A 166 -8.10 -8.01 27.29
C GLN A 166 -7.63 -8.68 25.98
N TRP A 167 -7.14 -7.94 25.00
CA TRP A 167 -6.59 -8.52 23.77
C TRP A 167 -5.38 -9.44 24.08
N LYS A 168 -4.47 -9.00 24.96
CA LYS A 168 -3.36 -9.84 25.43
C LYS A 168 -3.84 -11.13 26.09
N LYS A 169 -4.87 -11.06 26.93
CA LYS A 169 -5.41 -12.21 27.65
C LYS A 169 -6.12 -13.21 26.73
N SER A 170 -6.89 -12.72 25.76
CA SER A 170 -7.61 -13.56 24.78
C SER A 170 -6.72 -14.10 23.67
N GLY A 171 -5.59 -13.45 23.39
CA GLY A 171 -4.72 -13.74 22.26
C GLY A 171 -5.27 -13.24 20.92
N VAL A 172 -6.56 -12.88 20.85
CA VAL A 172 -7.24 -12.43 19.63
C VAL A 172 -8.25 -11.32 19.93
N ALA A 173 -8.30 -10.33 19.05
CA ALA A 173 -9.38 -9.36 18.94
C ALA A 173 -10.06 -9.53 17.58
N TYR A 174 -11.31 -9.09 17.46
CA TYR A 174 -12.06 -9.17 16.21
C TYR A 174 -12.46 -7.78 15.75
N VAL A 175 -12.33 -7.54 14.45
CA VAL A 175 -12.75 -6.31 13.81
C VAL A 175 -13.77 -6.64 12.73
N GLN A 176 -14.97 -6.06 12.83
CA GLN A 176 -16.00 -6.32 11.84
C GLN A 176 -15.67 -5.66 10.50
N ASN A 177 -15.81 -6.40 9.41
CA ASN A 177 -15.83 -5.85 8.07
C ASN A 177 -17.17 -5.14 7.83
N GLY A 178 -17.13 -3.82 7.66
CA GLY A 178 -18.36 -3.02 7.49
C GLY A 178 -19.22 -3.45 6.30
N ARG A 179 -18.62 -3.99 5.23
CA ARG A 179 -19.31 -4.43 4.02
C ARG A 179 -19.85 -5.86 4.12
N THR A 180 -19.01 -6.81 4.45
CA THR A 180 -19.37 -8.26 4.46
C THR A 180 -19.93 -8.73 5.80
N LYS A 181 -19.83 -7.90 6.85
CA LYS A 181 -20.17 -8.23 8.24
C LYS A 181 -19.33 -9.36 8.83
N GLN A 182 -18.29 -9.78 8.14
CA GLN A 182 -17.36 -10.82 8.60
C GLN A 182 -16.58 -10.30 9.82
N GLU A 183 -16.47 -11.13 10.85
CA GLU A 183 -15.60 -10.91 12.00
C GLU A 183 -14.17 -11.34 11.63
N ILE A 184 -13.27 -10.37 11.54
CA ILE A 184 -11.90 -10.58 11.09
C ILE A 184 -10.98 -10.63 12.30
N PRO A 185 -10.22 -11.72 12.53
CA PRO A 185 -9.34 -11.83 13.67
C PRO A 185 -8.11 -10.93 13.54
N GLN A 186 -7.63 -10.49 14.68
CA GLN A 186 -6.36 -9.79 14.82
C GLN A 186 -5.63 -10.42 16.01
N TYR A 187 -4.62 -11.24 15.75
CA TYR A 187 -3.89 -11.96 16.81
C TYR A 187 -2.95 -11.01 17.55
N PHE A 188 -2.73 -11.26 18.83
CA PHE A 188 -1.93 -10.39 19.69
C PHE A 188 -0.47 -10.27 19.25
N GLN A 189 0.02 -11.21 18.41
CA GLN A 189 1.33 -11.14 17.77
C GLN A 189 1.51 -9.85 16.95
N PHE A 190 0.43 -9.27 16.42
CA PHE A 190 0.48 -8.01 15.70
C PHE A 190 1.04 -6.87 16.58
N PHE A 191 0.58 -6.79 17.82
CA PHE A 191 1.08 -5.82 18.79
C PHE A 191 2.48 -6.17 19.30
N THR A 192 2.75 -7.44 19.64
CA THR A 192 4.07 -7.87 20.12
C THR A 192 5.15 -7.63 19.07
N THR A 193 4.91 -8.04 17.83
CA THR A 193 5.86 -7.82 16.72
C THR A 193 6.09 -6.33 16.47
N PHE A 194 5.05 -5.49 16.59
CA PHE A 194 5.23 -4.04 16.51
C PHE A 194 6.15 -3.54 17.63
N LYS A 195 5.89 -3.91 18.88
CA LYS A 195 6.71 -3.45 20.03
C LYS A 195 8.15 -3.91 19.96
N GLU A 196 8.40 -5.13 19.48
CA GLU A 196 9.77 -5.67 19.30
C GLU A 196 10.53 -4.95 18.17
N ASN A 197 9.82 -4.32 17.23
CA ASN A 197 10.38 -3.63 16.07
C ASN A 197 10.01 -2.14 16.02
N GLU A 198 9.63 -1.53 17.14
CA GLU A 198 9.07 -0.17 17.19
C GLU A 198 10.01 0.88 16.59
N GLU A 199 11.32 0.77 16.84
CA GLU A 199 12.31 1.66 16.26
C GLU A 199 12.32 1.61 14.73
N ARG A 200 12.38 0.40 14.15
CA ARG A 200 12.31 0.17 12.69
C ARG A 200 10.98 0.66 12.10
N LEU A 201 9.88 0.51 12.84
CA LEU A 201 8.52 0.82 12.41
C LEU A 201 8.11 2.27 12.69
N THR A 202 9.04 3.13 13.13
CA THR A 202 8.78 4.54 13.40
C THR A 202 8.80 5.37 12.10
N ILE A 203 7.62 5.65 11.54
CA ILE A 203 7.44 6.39 10.27
C ILE A 203 8.11 7.77 10.34
N LYS A 204 8.01 8.48 11.48
CA LYS A 204 8.65 9.78 11.67
C LYS A 204 10.16 9.73 11.39
N THR A 205 10.85 8.72 11.93
CA THR A 205 12.29 8.53 11.71
C THR A 205 12.60 8.30 10.23
N ALA A 206 11.82 7.44 9.58
CA ALA A 206 11.98 7.15 8.15
C ALA A 206 11.80 8.42 7.30
N VAL A 207 10.71 9.15 7.51
CA VAL A 207 10.38 10.37 6.73
C VAL A 207 11.40 11.49 6.94
N SER A 208 11.87 11.70 8.20
CA SER A 208 12.89 12.72 8.51
C SER A 208 14.24 12.44 7.84
N ASN A 209 14.54 11.18 7.56
CA ASN A 209 15.78 10.75 6.91
C ASN A 209 15.64 10.48 5.40
N LEU A 210 14.43 10.53 4.87
CA LEU A 210 14.16 10.23 3.46
C LEU A 210 14.81 11.29 2.54
N LYS A 211 15.63 10.83 1.58
CA LYS A 211 16.38 11.71 0.66
C LYS A 211 15.82 11.73 -0.76
N ILE A 212 14.92 10.80 -1.09
CA ILE A 212 14.27 10.74 -2.40
C ILE A 212 13.06 11.67 -2.46
N PRO A 213 12.60 12.07 -3.65
CA PRO A 213 11.38 12.84 -3.82
C PRO A 213 10.17 12.15 -3.18
N PHE A 214 9.37 12.90 -2.43
CA PHE A 214 8.21 12.42 -1.70
C PHE A 214 6.98 13.28 -1.98
N LEU A 215 5.89 12.64 -2.44
CA LEU A 215 4.59 13.27 -2.64
C LEU A 215 3.57 12.71 -1.63
N ILE A 216 2.86 13.60 -0.97
CA ILE A 216 1.76 13.31 -0.05
C ILE A 216 0.47 13.79 -0.71
N VAL A 217 -0.45 12.87 -1.05
CA VAL A 217 -1.78 13.18 -1.57
C VAL A 217 -2.81 12.78 -0.53
N HIS A 218 -3.67 13.72 -0.11
CA HIS A 218 -4.62 13.46 0.97
C HIS A 218 -5.96 14.14 0.69
N GLY A 219 -7.06 13.50 1.09
CA GLY A 219 -8.38 14.10 1.03
C GLY A 219 -8.61 15.06 2.21
N ASP A 220 -9.18 16.23 1.97
CA ASP A 220 -9.49 17.17 3.07
C ASP A 220 -10.74 16.79 3.87
N GLN A 221 -11.50 15.78 3.41
CA GLN A 221 -12.65 15.19 4.10
C GLN A 221 -12.38 13.74 4.52
N ASP A 222 -11.10 13.38 4.74
CA ASP A 222 -10.74 12.06 5.23
C ASP A 222 -10.99 11.96 6.75
N GLU A 223 -12.03 11.21 7.13
CA GLU A 223 -12.40 10.94 8.53
C GLU A 223 -11.70 9.69 9.11
N THR A 224 -11.05 8.88 8.25
CA THR A 224 -10.36 7.64 8.66
C THR A 224 -8.90 7.90 9.03
N VAL A 225 -8.22 8.67 8.18
CA VAL A 225 -6.86 9.17 8.40
C VAL A 225 -6.93 10.68 8.25
N GLY A 226 -6.97 11.40 9.36
CA GLY A 226 -7.18 12.84 9.36
C GLY A 226 -6.05 13.62 8.68
N MET A 227 -6.37 14.81 8.15
CA MET A 227 -5.38 15.69 7.49
C MET A 227 -4.13 15.97 8.36
N ALA A 228 -4.27 15.92 9.68
CA ALA A 228 -3.15 16.12 10.60
C ALA A 228 -2.01 15.11 10.36
N GLU A 229 -2.32 13.91 9.88
CA GLU A 229 -1.29 12.93 9.56
C GLU A 229 -0.50 13.34 8.30
N ALA A 230 -1.16 13.83 7.27
CA ALA A 230 -0.48 14.38 6.09
C ALA A 230 0.38 15.61 6.43
N GLN A 231 -0.13 16.48 7.31
CA GLN A 231 0.60 17.64 7.81
C GLN A 231 1.83 17.22 8.64
N SER A 232 1.70 16.17 9.45
CA SER A 232 2.83 15.59 10.20
C SER A 232 3.91 15.06 9.27
N LEU A 233 3.54 14.26 8.26
CA LEU A 233 4.48 13.76 7.26
C LEU A 233 5.21 14.90 6.56
N LYS A 234 4.50 15.96 6.15
CA LYS A 234 5.09 17.15 5.54
C LYS A 234 6.02 17.89 6.49
N SER A 235 5.66 18.01 7.77
CA SER A 235 6.46 18.72 8.76
C SER A 235 7.80 18.04 9.09
N TRP A 236 7.91 16.73 8.85
CA TRP A 236 9.12 15.95 9.09
C TRP A 236 10.08 15.91 7.89
N ASN A 237 9.61 16.37 6.71
CA ASN A 237 10.44 16.44 5.51
C ASN A 237 10.09 17.68 4.68
N ASP A 238 10.93 18.69 4.75
CA ASP A 238 10.73 19.96 4.05
C ASP A 238 10.71 19.82 2.51
N ASN A 239 11.32 18.77 1.98
CA ASN A 239 11.34 18.48 0.55
C ASN A 239 10.09 17.73 0.07
N ALA A 240 9.27 17.19 0.96
CA ALA A 240 8.02 16.54 0.58
C ALA A 240 7.04 17.55 -0.05
N LEU A 241 6.33 17.11 -1.07
CA LEU A 241 5.22 17.87 -1.67
C LEU A 241 3.91 17.41 -1.03
N LEU A 242 3.09 18.34 -0.55
CA LEU A 242 1.76 18.05 0.00
C LEU A 242 0.70 18.58 -0.96
N ARG A 243 -0.26 17.70 -1.30
CA ARG A 243 -1.44 18.00 -2.14
C ARG A 243 -2.70 17.54 -1.42
N PHE A 244 -3.59 18.47 -1.11
CA PHE A 244 -4.93 18.15 -0.66
C PHE A 244 -5.89 18.09 -1.84
N ILE A 245 -6.72 17.03 -1.89
CA ILE A 245 -7.80 16.89 -2.87
C ILE A 245 -9.10 17.36 -2.20
N ALA A 246 -9.62 18.48 -2.67
CA ALA A 246 -10.79 19.11 -2.08
C ALA A 246 -12.04 18.22 -2.18
N GLY A 247 -12.72 18.02 -1.05
CA GLY A 247 -13.91 17.18 -0.91
C GLY A 247 -13.66 15.68 -0.95
N ALA A 248 -12.40 15.24 -1.01
CA ALA A 248 -12.07 13.81 -1.07
C ALA A 248 -12.09 13.17 0.32
N ASN A 249 -12.71 11.99 0.41
CA ASN A 249 -12.65 11.10 1.55
C ASN A 249 -11.44 10.15 1.49
N HIS A 250 -11.33 9.23 2.46
CA HIS A 250 -10.23 8.28 2.59
C HIS A 250 -9.91 7.45 1.34
N THR A 251 -10.93 7.11 0.56
CA THR A 251 -10.80 6.28 -0.65
C THR A 251 -10.91 7.09 -1.94
N PHE A 252 -10.83 8.43 -1.84
CA PHE A 252 -10.94 9.36 -2.96
C PHE A 252 -12.22 9.14 -3.80
N GLY A 253 -13.33 8.81 -3.12
CA GLY A 253 -14.62 8.55 -3.74
C GLY A 253 -14.80 7.16 -4.34
N SER A 254 -13.82 6.28 -4.21
CA SER A 254 -13.95 4.87 -4.60
C SER A 254 -14.73 4.07 -3.54
N SER A 255 -15.41 3.02 -3.98
CA SER A 255 -16.13 2.08 -3.12
C SER A 255 -15.94 0.64 -3.63
N GLN A 256 -16.24 -0.33 -2.77
CA GLN A 256 -16.22 -1.74 -3.15
C GLN A 256 -17.64 -2.32 -3.09
N PRO A 257 -18.19 -2.84 -4.20
CA PRO A 257 -17.60 -2.91 -5.55
C PRO A 257 -17.58 -1.54 -6.25
N TRP A 258 -16.71 -1.40 -7.26
CA TRP A 258 -16.72 -0.27 -8.20
C TRP A 258 -17.19 -0.74 -9.57
N ASN A 259 -18.35 -0.25 -10.01
CA ASN A 259 -19.00 -0.75 -11.22
C ASN A 259 -18.90 0.22 -12.43
N ALA A 260 -18.31 1.40 -12.23
CA ALA A 260 -18.09 2.34 -13.32
C ALA A 260 -16.83 2.01 -14.13
N ASN A 261 -16.82 2.38 -15.41
CA ASN A 261 -15.68 2.20 -16.30
C ASN A 261 -14.70 3.39 -16.28
N SER A 262 -14.88 4.33 -15.35
CA SER A 262 -14.03 5.51 -15.14
C SER A 262 -13.65 5.65 -13.69
N LEU A 263 -12.51 6.31 -13.43
CA LEU A 263 -12.09 6.66 -12.09
C LEU A 263 -13.10 7.60 -11.41
N PRO A 264 -13.34 7.46 -10.09
CA PRO A 264 -14.04 8.50 -9.32
C PRO A 264 -13.30 9.84 -9.47
N LYS A 265 -14.03 10.94 -9.43
CA LYS A 265 -13.48 12.29 -9.64
C LYS A 265 -12.24 12.58 -8.77
N HIS A 266 -12.34 12.30 -7.48
CA HIS A 266 -11.25 12.61 -6.55
C HIS A 266 -10.06 11.64 -6.70
N LEU A 267 -10.31 10.37 -7.03
CA LEU A 267 -9.24 9.43 -7.32
C LEU A 267 -8.52 9.79 -8.63
N ASN A 268 -9.25 10.26 -9.63
CA ASN A 268 -8.64 10.77 -10.86
C ASN A 268 -7.71 11.96 -10.56
N ALA A 269 -8.13 12.90 -9.71
CA ALA A 269 -7.28 14.01 -9.29
C ALA A 269 -6.02 13.54 -8.54
N ALA A 270 -6.13 12.53 -7.67
CA ALA A 270 -4.97 11.95 -6.99
C ALA A 270 -3.99 11.27 -7.96
N VAL A 271 -4.52 10.59 -8.98
CA VAL A 271 -3.73 10.00 -10.07
C VAL A 271 -3.02 11.09 -10.88
N GLU A 272 -3.72 12.16 -11.27
CA GLU A 272 -3.15 13.29 -12.01
C GLU A 272 -2.01 13.98 -11.25
N GLU A 273 -2.19 14.29 -9.96
CA GLU A 273 -1.13 14.85 -9.11
C GLU A 273 0.08 13.91 -9.04
N THR A 274 -0.16 12.61 -8.95
CA THR A 274 0.91 11.62 -8.91
C THR A 274 1.64 11.54 -10.26
N LEU A 275 0.94 11.48 -11.38
CA LEU A 275 1.54 11.45 -12.71
C LEU A 275 2.35 12.72 -13.01
N ASN A 276 1.86 13.89 -12.59
CA ASN A 276 2.60 15.14 -12.71
C ASN A 276 3.91 15.10 -11.91
N PHE A 277 3.87 14.59 -10.67
CA PHE A 277 5.06 14.41 -9.84
C PHE A 277 6.08 13.43 -10.42
N LEU A 278 5.63 12.34 -11.05
CA LEU A 278 6.53 11.31 -11.60
C LEU A 278 7.29 11.80 -12.85
N ARG A 279 6.74 12.76 -13.60
CA ARG A 279 7.32 13.30 -14.84
C ARG A 279 8.40 14.36 -14.62
N VAL A 280 8.59 14.80 -13.39
CA VAL A 280 9.65 15.73 -12.96
C VAL A 280 10.83 14.93 -12.39
#